data_e3d5ec558c274416eebdf30b8eb6a06b
#
_entry.id   e3d5ec558c274416eebdf30b8eb6a06b
#
_cell.length_a   1.000
_cell.length_b   1.000
_cell.length_c   1.000
_cell.angle_alpha   90.00
_cell.angle_beta   90.00
_cell.angle_gamma   90.00
#
_symmetry.space_group_name_H-M   'P 1'
#
loop_
_entity.id
_entity.type
_entity.pdbx_description
1 polymer ?
#
loop_
_entity_poly.entity_id
_entity_poly.type
_entity_poly.pdbx_seq_one_letter_code
_entity_poly.pdbx_strand_id
1 'polypeptide(L)'
;MLRDRVVNLTTPEAVETFLAEHPTSVVFKAGTCHKTMQGFGNLQTHLEARDDLMLGVIRVVEWRAASNRVAERTGIVHHSPQVILFKDGEAVFDLDNWDITPEALAPGFEQMPQGQASQAAATPPRSDLTPYLQVLDQFLSGVIDEQRFEYVYTTMFRDDATLRSRDEVDVLGSIFGDVDRHMTMHMMMAGRSADPTLRERAEKADAALRALATQQAQPA
;
A
#
# COMPACT_ATOMS: atom_id res chain seq x y z
N MET A 1 -11.06 -13.77 2.10
CA MET A 1 -10.68 -12.35 1.83
C MET A 1 -9.20 -12.16 2.16
N LEU A 2 -8.50 -11.14 1.63
CA LEU A 2 -7.08 -10.91 2.00
C LEU A 2 -6.90 -10.72 3.51
N ARG A 3 -7.82 -10.02 4.18
CA ARG A 3 -7.77 -9.81 5.64
C ARG A 3 -7.62 -11.12 6.44
N ASP A 4 -8.23 -12.20 5.99
CA ASP A 4 -8.20 -13.50 6.69
C ASP A 4 -6.86 -14.24 6.49
N ARG A 5 -6.01 -13.71 5.60
CA ARG A 5 -4.71 -14.24 5.23
C ARG A 5 -3.55 -13.35 5.68
N VAL A 6 -3.83 -12.33 6.49
CA VAL A 6 -2.80 -11.42 7.02
C VAL A 6 -2.40 -11.85 8.41
N VAL A 7 -1.10 -12.04 8.61
CA VAL A 7 -0.49 -12.37 9.91
C VAL A 7 0.49 -11.27 10.30
N ASN A 8 0.30 -10.68 11.48
CA ASN A 8 1.25 -9.70 12.03
C ASN A 8 2.45 -10.42 12.64
N LEU A 9 3.63 -10.20 12.06
CA LEU A 9 4.89 -10.81 12.50
C LEU A 9 5.58 -9.86 13.48
N THR A 10 5.27 -10.02 14.77
CA THR A 10 5.68 -9.08 15.82
C THR A 10 7.03 -9.40 16.46
N THR A 11 7.50 -10.65 16.33
CA THR A 11 8.76 -11.14 16.92
C THR A 11 9.56 -11.98 15.91
N PRO A 12 10.87 -12.20 16.16
CA PRO A 12 11.68 -13.13 15.35
C PRO A 12 11.08 -14.54 15.27
N GLU A 13 10.52 -15.04 16.38
CA GLU A 13 9.91 -16.37 16.46
C GLU A 13 8.64 -16.42 15.59
N ALA A 14 7.84 -15.33 15.58
CA ALA A 14 6.67 -15.24 14.72
C ALA A 14 7.03 -15.30 13.22
N VAL A 15 8.18 -14.72 12.85
CA VAL A 15 8.70 -14.83 11.47
C VAL A 15 9.04 -16.28 11.13
N GLU A 16 9.77 -16.98 12.01
CA GLU A 16 10.15 -18.38 11.77
C GLU A 16 8.93 -19.29 11.72
N THR A 17 7.98 -19.12 12.64
CA THR A 17 6.75 -19.90 12.66
C THR A 17 5.95 -19.66 11.39
N PHE A 18 5.78 -18.42 10.98
CA PHE A 18 5.04 -18.06 9.76
C PHE A 18 5.67 -18.71 8.52
N LEU A 19 6.99 -18.63 8.35
CA LEU A 19 7.68 -19.20 7.18
C LEU A 19 7.71 -20.74 7.21
N ALA A 20 7.68 -21.36 8.41
CA ALA A 20 7.57 -22.79 8.56
C ALA A 20 6.15 -23.31 8.20
N GLU A 21 5.12 -22.60 8.62
CA GLU A 21 3.72 -22.94 8.34
C GLU A 21 3.28 -22.57 6.92
N HIS A 22 3.87 -21.51 6.38
CA HIS A 22 3.56 -20.95 5.06
C HIS A 22 4.84 -20.76 4.24
N PRO A 23 5.48 -21.87 3.80
CA PRO A 23 6.77 -21.80 3.09
C PRO A 23 6.66 -21.08 1.73
N THR A 24 5.46 -21.05 1.15
CA THR A 24 5.14 -20.24 -0.03
C THR A 24 4.21 -19.10 0.40
N SER A 25 4.77 -17.93 0.53
CA SER A 25 4.07 -16.79 1.15
C SER A 25 4.70 -15.45 0.74
N VAL A 26 4.11 -14.38 1.22
CA VAL A 26 4.59 -13.02 1.01
C VAL A 26 4.87 -12.37 2.36
N VAL A 27 5.98 -11.65 2.48
CA VAL A 27 6.28 -10.80 3.63
C VAL A 27 6.33 -9.35 3.16
N PHE A 28 5.57 -8.49 3.82
CA PHE A 28 5.58 -7.05 3.61
C PHE A 28 6.12 -6.32 4.83
N LYS A 29 7.24 -5.61 4.66
CA LYS A 29 7.82 -4.75 5.68
C LYS A 29 7.28 -3.34 5.51
N ALA A 30 6.40 -2.94 6.42
CA ALA A 30 5.70 -1.66 6.40
C ALA A 30 6.51 -0.58 7.13
N GLY A 31 6.82 0.51 6.45
CA GLY A 31 7.31 1.75 7.06
C GLY A 31 6.15 2.64 7.53
N THR A 32 6.46 3.90 7.85
CA THR A 32 5.48 4.90 8.31
C THR A 32 5.20 5.99 7.27
N CYS A 33 5.74 5.86 6.07
CA CYS A 33 5.60 6.87 5.01
C CYS A 33 4.51 6.48 4.00
N HIS A 34 4.08 7.46 3.19
CA HIS A 34 3.11 7.25 2.11
C HIS A 34 3.55 6.19 1.07
N LYS A 35 4.87 6.00 0.86
CA LYS A 35 5.39 4.90 0.01
C LYS A 35 4.89 3.54 0.47
N THR A 36 4.75 3.35 1.79
CA THR A 36 4.23 2.10 2.37
C THR A 36 2.80 1.84 1.91
N MET A 37 1.95 2.86 1.92
CA MET A 37 0.55 2.71 1.52
C MET A 37 0.43 2.43 0.02
N GLN A 38 1.20 3.14 -0.80
CA GLN A 38 1.23 2.92 -2.24
C GLN A 38 1.77 1.51 -2.57
N GLY A 39 2.91 1.13 -2.00
CA GLY A 39 3.51 -0.20 -2.22
C GLY A 39 2.59 -1.33 -1.75
N PHE A 40 1.88 -1.14 -0.62
CA PHE A 40 0.90 -2.10 -0.14
C PHE A 40 -0.30 -2.21 -1.09
N GLY A 41 -0.85 -1.09 -1.57
CA GLY A 41 -1.95 -1.09 -2.55
C GLY A 41 -1.57 -1.81 -3.85
N ASN A 42 -0.35 -1.59 -4.35
CA ASN A 42 0.15 -2.30 -5.53
C ASN A 42 0.30 -3.82 -5.28
N LEU A 43 0.83 -4.21 -4.12
CA LEU A 43 0.93 -5.60 -3.70
C LEU A 43 -0.44 -6.25 -3.54
N GLN A 44 -1.40 -5.53 -2.97
CA GLN A 44 -2.77 -6.00 -2.74
C GLN A 44 -3.43 -6.48 -4.03
N THR A 45 -3.26 -5.78 -5.14
CA THR A 45 -3.81 -6.18 -6.45
C THR A 45 -3.37 -7.59 -6.86
N HIS A 46 -2.10 -7.94 -6.63
CA HIS A 46 -1.60 -9.29 -6.92
C HIS A 46 -2.13 -10.33 -5.91
N LEU A 47 -2.22 -9.96 -4.63
CA LEU A 47 -2.71 -10.87 -3.59
C LEU A 47 -4.21 -11.15 -3.68
N GLU A 48 -5.00 -10.24 -4.24
CA GLU A 48 -6.43 -10.48 -4.50
C GLU A 48 -6.65 -11.55 -5.56
N ALA A 49 -5.77 -11.62 -6.56
CA ALA A 49 -5.77 -12.65 -7.59
C ALA A 49 -5.19 -14.00 -7.11
N ARG A 50 -4.56 -14.05 -5.92
CA ARG A 50 -3.84 -15.19 -5.35
C ARG A 50 -4.33 -15.46 -3.94
N ASP A 51 -5.49 -16.09 -3.82
CA ASP A 51 -6.13 -16.43 -2.54
C ASP A 51 -5.44 -17.57 -1.78
N ASP A 52 -4.51 -18.23 -2.42
CA ASP A 52 -3.65 -19.31 -1.88
C ASP A 52 -2.45 -18.78 -1.08
N LEU A 53 -2.08 -17.50 -1.21
CA LEU A 53 -0.90 -16.94 -0.56
C LEU A 53 -1.25 -16.25 0.77
N MET A 54 -0.51 -16.60 1.82
CA MET A 54 -0.54 -15.89 3.09
C MET A 54 0.37 -14.67 3.05
N LEU A 55 -0.01 -13.62 3.77
CA LEU A 55 0.74 -12.38 3.88
C LEU A 55 1.20 -12.15 5.32
N GLY A 56 2.51 -12.19 5.56
CA GLY A 56 3.12 -11.72 6.79
C GLY A 56 3.38 -10.21 6.73
N VAL A 57 2.93 -9.46 7.72
CA VAL A 57 3.16 -8.02 7.81
C VAL A 57 4.06 -7.69 8.99
N ILE A 58 5.09 -6.88 8.76
CA ILE A 58 6.01 -6.38 9.79
C ILE A 58 5.98 -4.85 9.78
N ARG A 59 5.48 -4.23 10.85
CA ARG A 59 5.61 -2.78 11.07
C ARG A 59 7.02 -2.52 11.61
N VAL A 60 7.92 -2.06 10.73
CA VAL A 60 9.37 -2.05 11.01
C VAL A 60 9.79 -1.12 12.14
N VAL A 61 9.01 -0.11 12.46
CA VAL A 61 9.30 0.81 13.57
C VAL A 61 9.01 0.13 14.91
N GLU A 62 7.87 -0.56 15.01
CA GLU A 62 7.43 -1.22 16.26
C GLU A 62 8.08 -2.61 16.43
N TRP A 63 8.27 -3.34 15.34
CA TRP A 63 8.71 -4.74 15.36
C TRP A 63 10.09 -4.91 14.68
N ARG A 64 11.03 -4.08 15.11
CA ARG A 64 12.38 -4.02 14.53
C ARG A 64 13.10 -5.37 14.54
N ALA A 65 12.96 -6.12 15.63
CA ALA A 65 13.60 -7.43 15.79
C ALA A 65 13.07 -8.43 14.74
N ALA A 66 11.77 -8.45 14.48
CA ALA A 66 11.17 -9.28 13.43
C ALA A 66 11.69 -8.90 12.04
N SER A 67 11.78 -7.59 11.76
CA SER A 67 12.33 -7.09 10.49
C SER A 67 13.80 -7.47 10.29
N ASN A 68 14.62 -7.39 11.35
CA ASN A 68 16.02 -7.81 11.32
C ASN A 68 16.13 -9.33 11.10
N ARG A 69 15.26 -10.13 11.72
CA ARG A 69 15.25 -11.58 11.53
C ARG A 69 15.01 -11.97 10.07
N VAL A 70 14.12 -11.28 9.36
CA VAL A 70 13.94 -11.50 7.91
C VAL A 70 15.22 -11.20 7.14
N ALA A 71 15.89 -10.08 7.43
CA ALA A 71 17.13 -9.72 6.75
C ALA A 71 18.25 -10.72 7.02
N GLU A 72 18.41 -11.18 8.27
CA GLU A 72 19.39 -12.21 8.65
C GLU A 72 19.15 -13.53 7.92
N ARG A 73 17.88 -13.95 7.85
CA ARG A 73 17.49 -15.21 7.22
C ARG A 73 17.71 -15.21 5.70
N THR A 74 17.40 -14.08 5.06
CA THR A 74 17.38 -13.97 3.58
C THR A 74 18.66 -13.40 3.00
N GLY A 75 19.47 -12.71 3.81
CA GLY A 75 20.61 -11.91 3.33
C GLY A 75 20.19 -10.64 2.56
N ILE A 76 18.88 -10.36 2.44
CA ILE A 76 18.37 -9.19 1.74
C ILE A 76 18.54 -7.95 2.60
N VAL A 77 19.11 -6.89 2.01
CA VAL A 77 19.31 -5.61 2.71
C VAL A 77 17.95 -5.07 3.15
N HIS A 78 17.90 -4.60 4.41
CA HIS A 78 16.67 -4.04 4.96
C HIS A 78 16.31 -2.70 4.33
N HIS A 79 15.12 -2.65 3.76
CA HIS A 79 14.43 -1.42 3.32
C HIS A 79 12.98 -1.41 3.86
N SER A 80 12.32 -0.25 3.79
CA SER A 80 10.88 -0.14 4.07
C SER A 80 10.25 1.03 3.30
N PRO A 81 9.14 0.81 2.60
CA PRO A 81 8.48 -0.49 2.42
C PRO A 81 9.33 -1.50 1.64
N GLN A 82 9.13 -2.80 1.91
CA GLN A 82 9.78 -3.89 1.18
C GLN A 82 8.83 -5.07 1.07
N VAL A 83 8.73 -5.66 -0.12
CA VAL A 83 8.02 -6.92 -0.41
C VAL A 83 9.05 -8.01 -0.60
N ILE A 84 8.87 -9.16 0.01
CA ILE A 84 9.70 -10.35 -0.20
C ILE A 84 8.77 -11.54 -0.47
N LEU A 85 8.99 -12.21 -1.58
CA LEU A 85 8.27 -13.43 -1.93
C LEU A 85 9.10 -14.65 -1.51
N PHE A 86 8.45 -15.57 -0.82
CA PHE A 86 9.03 -16.83 -0.38
C PHE A 86 8.42 -18.01 -1.14
N LYS A 87 9.27 -18.92 -1.56
CA LYS A 87 8.90 -20.19 -2.15
C LYS A 87 9.71 -21.30 -1.48
N ASP A 88 9.02 -22.31 -0.98
CA ASP A 88 9.63 -23.43 -0.26
C ASP A 88 10.51 -22.99 0.92
N GLY A 89 10.13 -21.88 1.57
CA GLY A 89 10.84 -21.29 2.71
C GLY A 89 12.03 -20.39 2.37
N GLU A 90 12.39 -20.27 1.09
CA GLU A 90 13.48 -19.44 0.61
C GLU A 90 12.96 -18.16 -0.08
N ALA A 91 13.67 -17.04 0.11
CA ALA A 91 13.33 -15.81 -0.57
C ALA A 91 13.73 -15.91 -2.06
N VAL A 92 12.77 -15.75 -2.96
CA VAL A 92 12.99 -15.88 -4.41
C VAL A 92 12.89 -14.56 -5.15
N PHE A 93 12.32 -13.53 -4.51
CA PHE A 93 12.13 -12.23 -5.13
C PHE A 93 11.94 -11.16 -4.06
N ASP A 94 12.47 -9.96 -4.28
CA ASP A 94 12.17 -8.81 -3.46
C ASP A 94 12.14 -7.51 -4.25
N LEU A 95 11.36 -6.56 -3.75
CA LEU A 95 11.30 -5.17 -4.21
C LEU A 95 11.16 -4.24 -3.00
N ASP A 96 11.66 -3.03 -3.14
CA ASP A 96 11.55 -2.05 -2.07
C ASP A 96 11.20 -0.64 -2.58
N ASN A 97 10.76 0.21 -1.67
CA ASN A 97 10.47 1.62 -1.89
C ASN A 97 9.57 1.87 -3.12
N TRP A 98 10.04 2.69 -4.06
CA TRP A 98 9.30 3.07 -5.27
C TRP A 98 9.25 1.99 -6.34
N ASP A 99 10.12 0.99 -6.24
CA ASP A 99 10.17 -0.13 -7.20
C ASP A 99 9.00 -1.11 -6.97
N ILE A 100 8.26 -0.98 -5.86
CA ILE A 100 7.05 -1.77 -5.61
C ILE A 100 5.92 -1.26 -6.51
N THR A 101 5.97 -1.61 -7.79
CA THR A 101 4.92 -1.32 -8.78
C THR A 101 4.23 -2.62 -9.22
N PRO A 102 2.99 -2.56 -9.76
CA PRO A 102 2.32 -3.76 -10.24
C PRO A 102 3.11 -4.49 -11.32
N GLU A 103 3.72 -3.73 -12.24
CA GLU A 103 4.50 -4.26 -13.34
C GLU A 103 5.79 -4.95 -12.85
N ALA A 104 6.46 -4.34 -11.84
CA ALA A 104 7.67 -4.91 -11.26
C ALA A 104 7.38 -6.13 -10.36
N LEU A 105 6.21 -6.18 -9.72
CA LEU A 105 5.76 -7.34 -8.91
C LEU A 105 5.39 -8.56 -9.77
N ALA A 106 4.86 -8.34 -10.98
CA ALA A 106 4.34 -9.42 -11.83
C ALA A 106 5.34 -10.57 -12.05
N PRO A 107 6.63 -10.34 -12.42
CA PRO A 107 7.60 -11.43 -12.59
C PRO A 107 7.86 -12.23 -11.32
N GLY A 108 7.80 -11.61 -10.14
CA GLY A 108 7.91 -12.29 -8.85
C GLY A 108 6.75 -13.24 -8.62
N PHE A 109 5.51 -12.77 -8.84
CA PHE A 109 4.31 -13.59 -8.69
C PHE A 109 4.22 -14.72 -9.72
N GLU A 110 4.76 -14.54 -10.93
CA GLU A 110 4.85 -15.61 -11.96
C GLU A 110 5.76 -16.75 -11.54
N GLN A 111 6.78 -16.50 -10.70
CA GLN A 111 7.68 -17.53 -10.17
C GLN A 111 7.04 -18.35 -9.04
N MET A 112 5.98 -17.83 -8.43
CA MET A 112 5.26 -18.52 -7.36
C MET A 112 4.45 -19.68 -7.93
N PRO A 113 4.42 -20.86 -7.25
CA PRO A 113 3.58 -21.97 -7.68
C PRO A 113 2.15 -21.49 -7.88
N GLN A 114 1.54 -21.93 -8.97
CA GLN A 114 0.13 -21.63 -9.21
C GLN A 114 -0.71 -22.45 -8.21
N GLY A 115 -1.26 -21.81 -7.19
CA GLY A 115 -2.32 -22.37 -6.39
C GLY A 115 -3.55 -22.64 -7.27
N GLN A 116 -4.45 -23.50 -6.83
CA GLN A 116 -5.75 -23.62 -7.50
C GLN A 116 -6.47 -22.28 -7.30
N ALA A 117 -6.44 -21.44 -8.35
CA ALA A 117 -7.16 -20.18 -8.32
C ALA A 117 -8.63 -20.47 -8.01
N SER A 118 -9.10 -20.02 -6.86
CA SER A 118 -10.53 -19.98 -6.60
C SER A 118 -11.16 -19.12 -7.68
N GLN A 119 -12.09 -19.66 -8.46
CA GLN A 119 -12.83 -18.96 -9.51
C GLN A 119 -13.82 -17.93 -8.95
N ALA A 120 -13.69 -17.59 -7.70
CA ALA A 120 -14.39 -16.46 -7.10
C ALA A 120 -13.46 -15.24 -7.12
N ALA A 121 -13.36 -14.58 -8.27
CA ALA A 121 -13.12 -13.15 -8.27
C ALA A 121 -14.33 -12.52 -7.55
N ALA A 122 -14.32 -12.61 -6.21
CA ALA A 122 -15.25 -11.87 -5.39
C ALA A 122 -15.02 -10.40 -5.74
N THR A 123 -16.04 -9.73 -6.26
CA THR A 123 -16.06 -8.28 -6.33
C THR A 123 -15.52 -7.77 -5.02
N PRO A 124 -14.42 -6.98 -5.01
CA PRO A 124 -13.85 -6.51 -3.76
C PRO A 124 -14.95 -5.86 -2.94
N PRO A 125 -15.02 -6.09 -1.63
CA PRO A 125 -16.02 -5.47 -0.80
C PRO A 125 -15.93 -3.96 -1.05
N ARG A 126 -17.06 -3.34 -1.37
CA ARG A 126 -17.15 -1.90 -1.64
C ARG A 126 -16.50 -1.17 -0.49
N SER A 127 -15.44 -0.42 -0.77
CA SER A 127 -14.77 0.32 0.27
C SER A 127 -15.60 1.55 0.62
N ASP A 128 -15.74 1.82 1.91
CA ASP A 128 -16.42 3.04 2.36
C ASP A 128 -15.46 4.24 2.21
N LEU A 129 -15.71 5.09 1.23
CA LEU A 129 -14.96 6.33 0.99
C LEU A 129 -15.52 7.52 1.79
N THR A 130 -16.65 7.34 2.48
CA THR A 130 -17.33 8.41 3.20
C THR A 130 -16.43 9.16 4.18
N PRO A 131 -15.58 8.51 5.00
CA PRO A 131 -14.71 9.24 5.94
C PRO A 131 -13.76 10.21 5.24
N TYR A 132 -13.19 9.82 4.10
CA TYR A 132 -12.29 10.68 3.33
C TYR A 132 -13.02 11.84 2.68
N LEU A 133 -14.18 11.58 2.08
CA LEU A 133 -15.03 12.61 1.50
C LEU A 133 -15.47 13.64 2.55
N GLN A 134 -15.80 13.21 3.76
CA GLN A 134 -16.16 14.12 4.85
C GLN A 134 -15.00 15.06 5.25
N VAL A 135 -13.79 14.54 5.34
CA VAL A 135 -12.61 15.36 5.69
C VAL A 135 -12.26 16.33 4.55
N LEU A 136 -12.37 15.88 3.29
CA LEU A 136 -12.23 16.74 2.12
C LEU A 136 -13.28 17.86 2.09
N ASP A 137 -14.55 17.54 2.34
CA ASP A 137 -15.63 18.53 2.40
C ASP A 137 -15.38 19.58 3.49
N GLN A 138 -14.92 19.18 4.68
CA GLN A 138 -14.58 20.11 5.77
C GLN A 138 -13.43 21.05 5.38
N PHE A 139 -12.42 20.56 4.70
CA PHE A 139 -11.30 21.39 4.23
C PHE A 139 -11.72 22.32 3.09
N LEU A 140 -12.38 21.78 2.06
CA LEU A 140 -12.78 22.56 0.90
C LEU A 140 -13.82 23.63 1.23
N SER A 141 -14.67 23.38 2.22
CA SER A 141 -15.62 24.37 2.75
C SER A 141 -14.99 25.37 3.76
N GLY A 142 -13.72 25.19 4.15
CA GLY A 142 -13.04 26.07 5.07
C GLY A 142 -13.41 25.85 6.55
N VAL A 143 -14.07 24.76 6.90
CA VAL A 143 -14.38 24.38 8.31
C VAL A 143 -13.11 24.02 9.06
N ILE A 144 -12.14 23.38 8.38
CA ILE A 144 -10.80 23.12 8.90
C ILE A 144 -9.76 23.79 8.02
N ASP A 145 -8.67 24.25 8.64
CA ASP A 145 -7.53 24.81 7.94
C ASP A 145 -6.62 23.73 7.33
N GLU A 146 -5.65 24.18 6.55
CA GLU A 146 -4.71 23.32 5.83
C GLU A 146 -3.91 22.41 6.79
N GLN A 147 -3.41 22.97 7.89
CA GLN A 147 -2.63 22.22 8.88
C GLN A 147 -3.47 21.11 9.54
N ARG A 148 -4.72 21.43 9.89
CA ARG A 148 -5.64 20.45 10.47
C ARG A 148 -6.03 19.38 9.48
N PHE A 149 -6.26 19.75 8.22
CA PHE A 149 -6.55 18.82 7.15
C PHE A 149 -5.39 17.85 6.93
N GLU A 150 -4.16 18.34 6.76
CA GLU A 150 -2.97 17.50 6.57
C GLU A 150 -2.80 16.50 7.71
N TYR A 151 -2.93 16.96 8.95
CA TYR A 151 -2.81 16.08 10.11
C TYR A 151 -3.87 14.97 10.13
N VAL A 152 -5.14 15.34 9.97
CA VAL A 152 -6.25 14.38 10.02
C VAL A 152 -6.18 13.41 8.85
N TYR A 153 -5.99 13.93 7.63
CA TYR A 153 -5.94 13.12 6.42
C TYR A 153 -4.77 12.13 6.43
N THR A 154 -3.57 12.60 6.81
CA THR A 154 -2.38 11.75 6.91
C THR A 154 -2.57 10.65 7.95
N THR A 155 -3.17 10.99 9.10
CA THR A 155 -3.45 10.01 10.16
C THR A 155 -4.45 8.96 9.67
N MET A 156 -5.56 9.38 9.06
CA MET A 156 -6.55 8.47 8.50
C MET A 156 -5.94 7.56 7.43
N PHE A 157 -5.17 8.12 6.50
CA PHE A 157 -4.55 7.36 5.42
C PHE A 157 -3.53 6.35 5.93
N ARG A 158 -2.72 6.73 6.93
CA ARG A 158 -1.73 5.85 7.56
C ARG A 158 -2.38 4.70 8.33
N ASP A 159 -3.45 4.99 9.06
CA ASP A 159 -4.09 4.04 9.97
C ASP A 159 -5.24 3.26 9.28
N ASP A 160 -5.47 3.49 7.99
CA ASP A 160 -6.52 2.83 7.21
C ASP A 160 -6.19 1.35 6.98
N ALA A 161 -6.92 0.48 7.65
CA ALA A 161 -6.82 -0.97 7.51
C ALA A 161 -7.76 -1.54 6.43
N THR A 162 -8.47 -0.68 5.69
CA THR A 162 -9.43 -1.10 4.67
C THR A 162 -8.70 -1.56 3.41
N LEU A 163 -9.13 -2.70 2.86
CA LEU A 163 -8.70 -3.12 1.54
C LEU A 163 -9.30 -2.18 0.49
N ARG A 164 -8.43 -1.44 -0.19
CA ARG A 164 -8.85 -0.48 -1.22
C ARG A 164 -8.40 -0.95 -2.59
N SER A 165 -9.18 -0.61 -3.62
CA SER A 165 -8.75 -0.81 -4.99
C SER A 165 -7.53 0.07 -5.32
N ARG A 166 -6.80 -0.28 -6.36
CA ARG A 166 -5.67 0.53 -6.85
C ARG A 166 -6.10 1.97 -7.13
N ASP A 167 -7.20 2.15 -7.85
CA ASP A 167 -7.70 3.47 -8.22
C ASP A 167 -8.03 4.32 -6.98
N GLU A 168 -8.58 3.70 -5.93
CA GLU A 168 -8.82 4.38 -4.65
C GLU A 168 -7.52 4.79 -3.97
N VAL A 169 -6.53 3.90 -3.91
CA VAL A 169 -5.22 4.19 -3.30
C VAL A 169 -4.52 5.31 -4.06
N ASP A 170 -4.51 5.27 -5.39
CA ASP A 170 -3.87 6.28 -6.23
C ASP A 170 -4.54 7.66 -6.03
N VAL A 171 -5.86 7.71 -5.98
CA VAL A 171 -6.59 8.96 -5.73
C VAL A 171 -6.36 9.47 -4.31
N LEU A 172 -6.47 8.62 -3.30
CA LEU A 172 -6.23 9.00 -1.90
C LEU A 172 -4.78 9.47 -1.69
N GLY A 173 -3.81 8.82 -2.33
CA GLY A 173 -2.40 9.18 -2.27
C GLY A 173 -2.05 10.48 -2.99
N SER A 174 -2.84 10.88 -4.00
CA SER A 174 -2.58 12.08 -4.81
C SER A 174 -2.58 13.39 -4.01
N ILE A 175 -3.19 13.41 -2.84
CA ILE A 175 -3.19 14.55 -1.91
C ILE A 175 -1.77 14.92 -1.48
N PHE A 176 -0.89 13.94 -1.30
CA PHE A 176 0.48 14.18 -0.82
C PHE A 176 1.41 14.79 -1.88
N GLY A 177 0.98 14.87 -3.14
CA GLY A 177 1.76 15.41 -4.25
C GLY A 177 2.89 14.47 -4.69
N ASP A 178 3.59 14.86 -5.77
CA ASP A 178 4.77 14.15 -6.27
C ASP A 178 5.97 14.44 -5.35
N VAL A 179 6.25 13.55 -4.42
CA VAL A 179 7.40 13.67 -3.50
C VAL A 179 8.73 13.54 -4.24
N ASP A 180 8.74 12.97 -5.43
CA ASP A 180 9.94 12.82 -6.27
C ASP A 180 10.49 14.16 -6.81
N ARG A 181 9.69 15.22 -6.84
CA ARG A 181 10.16 16.53 -7.32
C ARG A 181 11.05 17.27 -6.33
N HIS A 182 11.06 16.89 -5.06
CA HIS A 182 11.90 17.53 -4.06
C HIS A 182 13.36 17.04 -4.06
N MET A 183 13.68 15.96 -4.74
CA MET A 183 15.06 15.44 -4.82
C MET A 183 15.85 15.90 -6.05
N THR A 184 15.25 16.59 -7.00
CA THR A 184 15.99 17.12 -8.15
C THR A 184 16.16 18.64 -8.04
N MET A 185 17.06 19.07 -7.20
CA MET A 185 17.54 20.47 -7.08
C MET A 185 18.18 20.97 -8.38
N HIS A 186 18.24 20.16 -9.44
CA HIS A 186 18.89 20.46 -10.71
C HIS A 186 17.95 20.88 -11.85
N MET A 187 16.62 20.87 -11.67
CA MET A 187 15.66 21.33 -12.67
C MET A 187 15.06 22.72 -12.41
N MET A 188 15.70 23.53 -11.59
CA MET A 188 15.24 24.88 -11.24
C MET A 188 15.35 25.92 -12.38
N MET A 189 15.76 25.54 -13.59
CA MET A 189 16.03 26.49 -14.68
C MET A 189 15.14 26.36 -15.93
N ALA A 190 14.16 25.45 -15.95
CA ALA A 190 13.24 25.33 -17.09
C ALA A 190 11.80 25.60 -16.62
N GLY A 191 11.16 26.59 -17.23
CA GLY A 191 9.83 27.14 -17.07
C GLY A 191 8.84 26.38 -16.16
N ARG A 192 8.64 26.88 -14.95
CA ARG A 192 7.75 26.31 -13.94
C ARG A 192 6.30 26.45 -14.35
N SER A 193 5.64 25.33 -14.61
CA SER A 193 4.27 25.19 -14.18
C SER A 193 4.30 25.15 -12.62
N ALA A 194 3.59 26.03 -11.94
CA ALA A 194 3.51 26.03 -10.48
C ALA A 194 2.95 24.68 -10.05
N ASP A 195 3.57 24.05 -9.02
CA ASP A 195 3.03 22.83 -8.45
C ASP A 195 1.61 23.10 -7.91
N PRO A 196 0.64 22.20 -8.11
CA PRO A 196 -0.71 22.39 -7.64
C PRO A 196 -0.72 22.55 -6.11
N THR A 197 -1.46 23.53 -5.63
CA THR A 197 -1.65 23.75 -4.19
C THR A 197 -2.31 22.54 -3.52
N LEU A 198 -2.20 22.41 -2.21
CA LEU A 198 -2.92 21.36 -1.48
C LEU A 198 -4.43 21.42 -1.75
N ARG A 199 -4.99 22.62 -1.85
CA ARG A 199 -6.41 22.81 -2.16
C ARG A 199 -6.78 22.28 -3.53
N GLU A 200 -6.01 22.58 -4.56
CA GLU A 200 -6.25 22.05 -5.92
C GLU A 200 -6.12 20.53 -5.98
N ARG A 201 -5.17 19.94 -5.25
CA ARG A 201 -5.05 18.49 -5.11
C ARG A 201 -6.27 17.89 -4.40
N ALA A 202 -6.74 18.54 -3.34
CA ALA A 202 -7.93 18.10 -2.60
C ALA A 202 -9.20 18.18 -3.45
N GLU A 203 -9.40 19.25 -4.23
CA GLU A 203 -10.53 19.39 -5.17
C GLU A 203 -10.52 18.27 -6.23
N LYS A 204 -9.35 17.96 -6.79
CA LYS A 204 -9.19 16.89 -7.78
C LYS A 204 -9.46 15.51 -7.16
N ALA A 205 -8.95 15.27 -5.96
CA ALA A 205 -9.17 14.01 -5.25
C ALA A 205 -10.63 13.83 -4.86
N ASP A 206 -11.31 14.87 -4.35
CA ASP A 206 -12.73 14.83 -4.01
C ASP A 206 -13.58 14.44 -5.22
N ALA A 207 -13.36 15.10 -6.37
CA ALA A 207 -14.08 14.79 -7.60
C ALA A 207 -13.86 13.33 -8.05
N ALA A 208 -12.61 12.85 -7.99
CA ALA A 208 -12.27 11.49 -8.38
C ALA A 208 -12.85 10.44 -7.42
N LEU A 209 -12.79 10.67 -6.10
CA LEU A 209 -13.38 9.75 -5.10
C LEU A 209 -14.91 9.66 -5.24
N ARG A 210 -15.59 10.78 -5.51
CA ARG A 210 -17.04 10.77 -5.79
C ARG A 210 -17.39 9.99 -7.05
N ALA A 211 -16.56 10.10 -8.09
CA ALA A 211 -16.73 9.31 -9.31
C ALA A 211 -16.58 7.80 -9.03
N LEU A 212 -15.56 7.40 -8.28
CA LEU A 212 -15.36 6.00 -7.86
C LEU A 212 -16.52 5.49 -7.00
N ALA A 213 -16.98 6.27 -6.03
CA ALA A 213 -18.12 5.91 -5.19
C ALA A 213 -19.41 5.71 -6.01
N THR A 214 -19.62 6.54 -7.06
CA THR A 214 -20.77 6.42 -7.96
C THR A 214 -20.71 5.17 -8.83
N GLN A 215 -19.52 4.82 -9.35
CA GLN A 215 -19.32 3.60 -10.12
C GLN A 215 -19.57 2.35 -9.27
N GLN A 216 -19.18 2.37 -8.01
CA GLN A 216 -19.44 1.28 -7.05
C GLN A 216 -20.93 1.14 -6.70
N ALA A 217 -21.73 2.19 -6.84
CA ALA A 217 -23.16 2.19 -6.52
C ALA A 217 -24.03 1.61 -7.65
N GLN A 218 -23.51 1.48 -8.88
CA GLN A 218 -24.26 0.92 -10.01
C GLN A 218 -24.26 -0.62 -9.92
N PRO A 219 -25.43 -1.28 -9.85
CA PRO A 219 -25.50 -2.72 -9.95
C PRO A 219 -25.13 -3.17 -11.37
N ALA A 220 -24.36 -4.25 -11.46
CA ALA A 220 -24.00 -4.91 -12.71
C ALA A 220 -25.21 -5.55 -13.39
#